data_c73284a48b30077da19a3e1165ba5ef7
#
_entry.id   c73284a48b30077da19a3e1165ba5ef7
#
_cell.length_a   1.000
_cell.length_b   1.000
_cell.length_c   1.000
_cell.angle_alpha   90.00
_cell.angle_beta   90.00
_cell.angle_gamma   90.00
#
_symmetry.space_group_name_H-M   'P 1'
#
loop_
_entity.id
_entity.type
_entity.pdbx_description
1 polymer ?
#
loop_
_entity_poly.entity_id
_entity_poly.type
_entity_poly.pdbx_seq_one_letter_code
_entity_poly.pdbx_strand_id
1 'polypeptide(L)'
;FNNLLDQCWSLDYDLQINSESRDLFSERSFDEFNYISDQGPKFYWATAFFFRKNKETELFFNLIKDIKINWNYYKLLYSINSQTYRNDFAFSIAVHMFNGMTNSKFVPNLPLPFLQHIHGIDDLIDVPDKNSLLFLLDKPNEPGKYLACKTKNTNVHVMNKFALNRLADKIIEVHNV
;
A
#
# COMPACT_ATOMS: atom_id res chain seq x y z
N PHE A 1 11.40 -10.98 2.95
CA PHE A 1 11.07 -11.07 1.51
C PHE A 1 11.46 -12.40 0.86
N ASN A 2 12.48 -13.11 1.36
CA ASN A 2 13.02 -14.31 0.68
C ASN A 2 12.01 -15.44 0.47
N ASN A 3 10.83 -15.39 1.10
CA ASN A 3 9.79 -16.42 0.95
C ASN A 3 8.47 -15.87 0.38
N LEU A 4 8.33 -14.55 0.23
CA LEU A 4 7.08 -13.95 -0.24
C LEU A 4 6.81 -14.26 -1.72
N LEU A 5 7.84 -14.14 -2.55
CA LEU A 5 7.71 -14.41 -3.99
C LEU A 5 7.34 -15.88 -4.23
N ASP A 6 7.98 -16.80 -3.51
CA ASP A 6 7.66 -18.22 -3.59
C ASP A 6 6.24 -18.51 -3.10
N GLN A 7 5.80 -17.84 -2.03
CA GLN A 7 4.43 -17.93 -1.54
C GLN A 7 3.43 -17.39 -2.56
N CYS A 8 3.67 -16.21 -3.13
CA CYS A 8 2.82 -15.67 -4.20
C CYS A 8 2.78 -16.61 -5.40
N TRP A 9 3.93 -17.21 -5.75
CA TRP A 9 4.04 -18.11 -6.88
C TRP A 9 3.34 -19.44 -6.64
N SER A 10 3.33 -19.94 -5.42
CA SER A 10 2.67 -21.21 -5.04
C SER A 10 1.14 -21.11 -5.03
N LEU A 11 0.60 -19.90 -4.85
CA LEU A 11 -0.83 -19.66 -4.95
C LEU A 11 -1.26 -19.61 -6.42
N ASP A 12 -2.38 -20.23 -6.74
CA ASP A 12 -2.90 -20.28 -8.12
C ASP A 12 -3.74 -19.06 -8.47
N TYR A 13 -3.09 -17.85 -8.35
CA TYR A 13 -3.69 -16.58 -8.70
C TYR A 13 -2.74 -15.78 -9.59
N ASP A 14 -3.28 -15.26 -10.67
CA ASP A 14 -2.51 -14.44 -11.61
C ASP A 14 -2.28 -13.01 -11.12
N LEU A 15 -3.10 -12.54 -10.21
CA LEU A 15 -3.01 -11.20 -9.60
C LEU A 15 -3.29 -11.29 -8.11
N GLN A 16 -2.42 -10.68 -7.31
CA GLN A 16 -2.56 -10.55 -5.87
C GLN A 16 -2.19 -9.13 -5.49
N ILE A 17 -3.05 -8.42 -4.75
CA ILE A 17 -2.85 -7.02 -4.42
C ILE A 17 -3.04 -6.83 -2.92
N ASN A 18 -2.17 -6.05 -2.29
CA ASN A 18 -2.33 -5.74 -0.87
C ASN A 18 -3.63 -4.96 -0.63
N SER A 19 -4.47 -5.46 0.26
CA SER A 19 -5.74 -4.83 0.65
C SER A 19 -5.83 -4.54 2.15
N GLU A 20 -4.78 -4.89 2.91
CA GLU A 20 -4.75 -4.69 4.35
C GLU A 20 -3.54 -3.86 4.73
N SER A 21 -3.79 -2.70 5.28
CA SER A 21 -2.76 -1.82 5.82
C SER A 21 -3.18 -1.30 7.18
N ARG A 22 -2.21 -1.03 8.04
CA ARG A 22 -2.43 -0.47 9.38
C ARG A 22 -1.45 0.66 9.61
N ASP A 23 -1.89 1.71 10.27
CA ASP A 23 -0.97 2.74 10.72
C ASP A 23 -0.03 2.17 11.79
N LEU A 24 1.24 2.56 11.77
CA LEU A 24 2.20 2.15 12.79
C LEU A 24 1.83 2.72 14.16
N PHE A 25 1.23 3.90 14.18
CA PHE A 25 0.69 4.51 15.38
C PHE A 25 -0.80 4.14 15.52
N SER A 26 -1.10 3.18 16.39
CA SER A 26 -2.43 2.57 16.53
C SER A 26 -3.58 3.52 16.87
N GLU A 27 -3.29 4.73 17.36
CA GLU A 27 -4.28 5.75 17.67
C GLU A 27 -4.73 6.55 16.44
N ARG A 28 -4.05 6.40 15.30
CA ARG A 28 -4.46 7.03 14.04
C ARG A 28 -5.43 6.13 13.29
N SER A 29 -6.58 6.70 12.90
CA SER A 29 -7.57 5.96 12.11
C SER A 29 -7.11 5.76 10.67
N PHE A 30 -7.45 4.60 10.14
CA PHE A 30 -7.22 4.20 8.76
C PHE A 30 -8.50 3.79 8.04
N ASP A 31 -9.67 4.07 8.64
CA ASP A 31 -10.97 3.64 8.14
C ASP A 31 -11.28 4.21 6.75
N GLU A 32 -10.78 5.41 6.44
CA GLU A 32 -10.90 6.05 5.13
C GLU A 32 -10.26 5.26 3.97
N PHE A 33 -9.39 4.29 4.30
CA PHE A 33 -8.71 3.46 3.31
C PHE A 33 -9.22 2.00 3.28
N ASN A 34 -10.37 1.74 3.86
CA ASN A 34 -11.03 0.43 3.73
C ASN A 34 -11.85 0.33 2.45
N TYR A 35 -12.45 1.45 2.04
CA TYR A 35 -13.25 1.58 0.82
C TYR A 35 -12.87 2.85 0.07
N ILE A 36 -13.10 2.89 -1.25
CA ILE A 36 -12.76 4.07 -2.07
C ILE A 36 -13.75 5.22 -1.92
N SER A 37 -14.94 4.94 -1.40
CA SER A 37 -15.99 5.92 -1.05
C SER A 37 -16.98 5.26 -0.08
N ASP A 38 -17.92 6.02 0.48
CA ASP A 38 -18.90 5.55 1.48
C ASP A 38 -19.74 4.34 1.02
N GLN A 39 -19.92 4.19 -0.30
CA GLN A 39 -20.65 3.08 -0.91
C GLN A 39 -19.80 2.35 -1.95
N GLY A 40 -18.52 2.60 -1.92
CA GLY A 40 -17.60 2.14 -2.93
C GLY A 40 -17.07 0.72 -2.72
N PRO A 41 -16.37 0.21 -3.70
CA PRO A 41 -15.64 -1.05 -3.59
C PRO A 41 -14.48 -0.94 -2.60
N LYS A 42 -13.99 -2.12 -2.20
CA LYS A 42 -12.86 -2.26 -1.30
C LYS A 42 -11.62 -1.52 -1.82
N PHE A 43 -10.89 -0.92 -0.91
CA PHE A 43 -9.63 -0.25 -1.23
C PHE A 43 -8.50 -1.27 -1.39
N TYR A 44 -7.70 -1.11 -2.44
CA TYR A 44 -6.50 -1.89 -2.71
C TYR A 44 -5.29 -0.97 -2.77
N TRP A 45 -4.21 -1.38 -2.11
CA TRP A 45 -2.96 -0.62 -2.05
C TRP A 45 -2.06 -0.97 -3.22
N ALA A 46 -1.89 -0.07 -4.16
CA ALA A 46 -0.97 -0.24 -5.29
C ALA A 46 0.53 -0.22 -4.89
N THR A 47 0.81 -0.12 -3.60
CA THR A 47 2.17 -0.13 -3.04
C THR A 47 2.85 -1.49 -3.19
N ALA A 48 2.07 -2.57 -3.06
CA ALA A 48 2.58 -3.93 -3.17
C ALA A 48 1.56 -4.83 -3.88
N PHE A 49 1.99 -5.45 -4.95
CA PHE A 49 1.21 -6.42 -5.71
C PHE A 49 2.13 -7.43 -6.39
N PHE A 50 1.58 -8.59 -6.69
CA PHE A 50 2.19 -9.65 -7.48
C PHE A 50 1.32 -9.92 -8.71
N PHE A 51 1.92 -10.20 -9.84
CA PHE A 51 1.18 -10.65 -11.03
C PHE A 51 2.01 -11.63 -11.87
N ARG A 52 1.32 -12.55 -12.55
CA ARG A 52 1.87 -13.36 -13.62
C ARG A 52 1.58 -12.67 -14.95
N LYS A 53 2.59 -12.57 -15.80
CA LYS A 53 2.42 -11.95 -17.12
C LYS A 53 1.59 -12.86 -18.03
N ASN A 54 0.34 -12.50 -18.26
CA ASN A 54 -0.58 -13.16 -19.18
C ASN A 54 -1.57 -12.15 -19.78
N LYS A 55 -2.52 -12.62 -20.59
CA LYS A 55 -3.51 -11.74 -21.25
C LYS A 55 -4.47 -11.07 -20.25
N GLU A 56 -4.83 -11.76 -19.18
CA GLU A 56 -5.74 -11.21 -18.17
C GLU A 56 -5.09 -10.06 -17.39
N THR A 57 -3.86 -10.26 -16.95
CA THR A 57 -3.11 -9.19 -16.25
C THR A 57 -2.75 -8.04 -17.18
N GLU A 58 -2.51 -8.31 -18.47
CA GLU A 58 -2.35 -7.25 -19.47
C GLU A 58 -3.63 -6.41 -19.61
N LEU A 59 -4.81 -7.04 -19.68
CA LEU A 59 -6.10 -6.34 -19.71
C LEU A 59 -6.32 -5.53 -18.44
N PHE A 60 -5.97 -6.08 -17.27
CA PHE A 60 -6.05 -5.36 -16.00
C PHE A 60 -5.22 -4.08 -15.99
N PHE A 61 -3.97 -4.13 -16.43
CA PHE A 61 -3.11 -2.94 -16.48
C PHE A 61 -3.53 -1.94 -17.57
N ASN A 62 -4.08 -2.42 -18.70
CA ASN A 62 -4.68 -1.55 -19.72
C ASN A 62 -5.90 -0.80 -19.15
N LEU A 63 -6.72 -1.47 -18.33
CA LEU A 63 -7.84 -0.84 -17.63
C LEU A 63 -7.36 0.23 -16.64
N ILE A 64 -6.31 -0.03 -15.85
CA ILE A 64 -5.70 0.97 -14.96
C ILE A 64 -5.23 2.19 -15.76
N LYS A 65 -4.63 1.98 -16.94
CA LYS A 65 -4.22 3.06 -17.82
C LYS A 65 -5.41 3.88 -18.33
N ASP A 66 -6.51 3.21 -18.71
CA ASP A 66 -7.75 3.87 -19.13
C ASP A 66 -8.36 4.69 -17.98
N ILE A 67 -8.45 4.12 -16.79
CA ILE A 67 -8.92 4.83 -15.58
C ILE A 67 -8.09 6.10 -15.33
N LYS A 68 -6.77 6.03 -15.48
CA LYS A 68 -5.89 7.18 -15.31
C LYS A 68 -6.16 8.26 -16.35
N ILE A 69 -6.31 7.88 -17.61
CA ILE A 69 -6.57 8.82 -18.72
C ILE A 69 -7.94 9.49 -18.52
N ASN A 70 -8.94 8.73 -18.09
CA ASN A 70 -10.31 9.17 -17.91
C ASN A 70 -10.65 9.44 -16.43
N TRP A 71 -9.67 9.87 -15.63
CA TRP A 71 -9.78 9.98 -14.17
C TRP A 71 -11.02 10.76 -13.71
N ASN A 72 -11.33 11.90 -14.35
CA ASN A 72 -12.47 12.72 -13.98
C ASN A 72 -13.81 11.97 -14.12
N TYR A 73 -13.94 11.11 -15.12
CA TYR A 73 -15.13 10.28 -15.31
C TYR A 73 -15.24 9.23 -14.18
N TYR A 74 -14.17 8.47 -13.96
CA TYR A 74 -14.17 7.42 -12.94
C TYR A 74 -14.31 7.97 -11.52
N LYS A 75 -13.68 9.12 -11.24
CA LYS A 75 -13.84 9.83 -9.96
C LYS A 75 -15.30 10.16 -9.67
N LEU A 76 -16.05 10.64 -10.64
CA LEU A 76 -17.47 10.93 -10.50
C LEU A 76 -18.30 9.65 -10.36
N LEU A 77 -18.06 8.66 -11.22
CA LEU A 77 -18.76 7.38 -11.20
C LEU A 77 -18.67 6.67 -9.84
N TYR A 78 -17.50 6.72 -9.21
CA TYR A 78 -17.22 6.07 -7.93
C TYR A 78 -17.35 7.02 -6.71
N SER A 79 -17.84 8.23 -6.91
CA SER A 79 -18.05 9.24 -5.85
C SER A 79 -16.79 9.48 -4.99
N ILE A 80 -15.62 9.55 -5.65
CA ILE A 80 -14.35 9.74 -4.96
C ILE A 80 -14.14 11.23 -4.67
N ASN A 81 -14.02 11.60 -3.41
CA ASN A 81 -13.87 12.99 -2.97
C ASN A 81 -12.43 13.53 -3.13
N SER A 82 -11.45 12.68 -3.39
CA SER A 82 -10.05 13.11 -3.57
C SER A 82 -9.89 14.04 -4.79
N GLN A 83 -9.15 15.12 -4.62
CA GLN A 83 -8.83 16.05 -5.73
C GLN A 83 -7.71 15.50 -6.63
N THR A 84 -6.86 14.64 -6.10
CA THR A 84 -5.71 14.10 -6.82
C THR A 84 -5.93 12.65 -7.23
N TYR A 85 -5.41 12.31 -8.42
CA TYR A 85 -5.30 10.92 -8.84
C TYR A 85 -4.33 10.16 -7.93
N ARG A 86 -4.72 8.94 -7.54
CA ARG A 86 -3.86 7.98 -6.85
C ARG A 86 -3.95 6.63 -7.54
N ASN A 87 -2.82 5.94 -7.64
CA ASN A 87 -2.79 4.58 -8.19
C ASN A 87 -3.69 3.62 -7.39
N ASP A 88 -3.77 3.80 -6.08
CA ASP A 88 -4.63 2.98 -5.21
C ASP A 88 -6.10 3.01 -5.64
N PHE A 89 -6.64 4.19 -5.98
CA PHE A 89 -7.99 4.30 -6.51
C PHE A 89 -8.15 3.59 -7.86
N ALA A 90 -7.17 3.76 -8.76
CA ALA A 90 -7.25 3.10 -10.06
C ALA A 90 -7.18 1.58 -9.95
N PHE A 91 -6.33 1.04 -9.06
CA PHE A 91 -6.28 -0.39 -8.77
C PHE A 91 -7.60 -0.89 -8.17
N SER A 92 -8.16 -0.18 -7.20
CA SER A 92 -9.43 -0.54 -6.56
C SER A 92 -10.59 -0.57 -7.55
N ILE A 93 -10.69 0.44 -8.41
CA ILE A 93 -11.70 0.50 -9.48
C ILE A 93 -11.49 -0.63 -10.48
N ALA A 94 -10.25 -0.87 -10.93
CA ALA A 94 -9.94 -1.93 -11.87
C ALA A 94 -10.30 -3.31 -11.31
N VAL A 95 -9.97 -3.59 -10.05
CA VAL A 95 -10.37 -4.83 -9.37
C VAL A 95 -11.89 -4.96 -9.33
N HIS A 96 -12.61 -3.92 -8.96
CA HIS A 96 -14.08 -3.94 -8.93
C HIS A 96 -14.69 -4.22 -10.31
N MET A 97 -14.17 -3.60 -11.36
CA MET A 97 -14.63 -3.84 -12.73
C MET A 97 -14.30 -5.27 -13.20
N PHE A 98 -13.10 -5.77 -12.91
CA PHE A 98 -12.70 -7.15 -13.21
C PHE A 98 -13.55 -8.19 -12.46
N ASN A 99 -14.00 -7.87 -11.26
CA ASN A 99 -14.93 -8.71 -10.48
C ASN A 99 -16.38 -8.63 -10.97
N GLY A 100 -16.65 -8.07 -12.12
CA GLY A 100 -18.01 -7.89 -12.62
C GLY A 100 -18.84 -6.90 -11.82
N MET A 101 -18.23 -5.83 -11.34
CA MET A 101 -18.84 -4.79 -10.50
C MET A 101 -19.36 -5.32 -9.16
N THR A 102 -18.68 -6.30 -8.60
CA THR A 102 -19.02 -6.87 -7.28
C THR A 102 -17.86 -6.71 -6.29
N ASN A 103 -18.16 -6.76 -5.00
CA ASN A 103 -17.15 -6.78 -3.93
C ASN A 103 -16.68 -8.21 -3.59
N SER A 104 -16.79 -9.14 -4.53
CA SER A 104 -16.27 -10.50 -4.35
C SER A 104 -14.74 -10.49 -4.20
N LYS A 105 -14.18 -11.54 -3.57
CA LYS A 105 -12.73 -11.67 -3.36
C LYS A 105 -12.03 -12.32 -4.57
N PHE A 106 -12.25 -11.81 -5.76
CA PHE A 106 -11.59 -12.33 -6.97
C PHE A 106 -10.07 -12.10 -6.95
N VAL A 107 -9.63 -10.93 -6.49
CA VAL A 107 -8.22 -10.63 -6.31
C VAL A 107 -7.87 -10.83 -4.84
N PRO A 108 -7.11 -11.88 -4.50
CA PRO A 108 -6.72 -12.14 -3.12
C PRO A 108 -5.68 -11.12 -2.62
N ASN A 109 -5.59 -11.02 -1.31
CA ASN A 109 -4.52 -10.29 -0.66
C ASN A 109 -3.17 -10.97 -0.92
N LEU A 110 -2.10 -10.19 -0.92
CA LEU A 110 -0.76 -10.75 -0.85
C LEU A 110 -0.61 -11.61 0.42
N PRO A 111 0.17 -12.69 0.39
CA PRO A 111 0.47 -13.51 1.57
C PRO A 111 1.44 -12.78 2.52
N LEU A 112 1.13 -11.54 2.82
CA LEU A 112 1.77 -10.70 3.81
C LEU A 112 0.84 -10.60 5.02
N PRO A 113 1.38 -10.57 6.26
CA PRO A 113 0.52 -10.42 7.44
C PRO A 113 -0.30 -9.12 7.36
N PHE A 114 0.29 -8.01 7.10
CA PHE A 114 -0.27 -6.70 6.76
C PHE A 114 0.86 -5.72 6.48
N LEU A 115 0.56 -4.66 5.76
CA LEU A 115 1.48 -3.58 5.49
C LEU A 115 1.32 -2.50 6.56
N GLN A 116 2.40 -2.18 7.29
CA GLN A 116 2.39 -1.04 8.20
C GLN A 116 2.65 0.25 7.43
N HIS A 117 1.74 1.18 7.58
CA HIS A 117 1.87 2.51 6.99
C HIS A 117 2.57 3.46 7.95
N ILE A 118 3.54 4.19 7.43
CA ILE A 118 4.28 5.24 8.12
C ILE A 118 3.89 6.56 7.45
N HIS A 119 3.22 7.41 8.20
CA HIS A 119 2.69 8.67 7.68
C HIS A 119 3.82 9.61 7.21
N GLY A 120 3.51 10.56 6.32
CA GLY A 120 4.50 11.49 5.77
C GLY A 120 5.11 12.46 6.79
N ILE A 121 4.44 12.66 7.94
CA ILE A 121 4.94 13.48 9.06
C ILE A 121 5.86 12.70 10.00
N ASP A 122 5.84 11.35 9.95
CA ASP A 122 6.72 10.53 10.76
C ASP A 122 8.13 10.50 10.18
N ASP A 123 9.12 10.38 11.04
CA ASP A 123 10.50 10.33 10.63
C ASP A 123 11.11 8.93 10.82
N LEU A 124 11.77 8.42 9.79
CA LEU A 124 12.66 7.27 9.90
C LEU A 124 14.03 7.78 10.35
N ILE A 125 14.37 7.53 11.62
CA ILE A 125 15.58 8.08 12.22
C ILE A 125 16.78 7.15 12.15
N ASP A 126 16.55 5.83 12.05
CA ASP A 126 17.64 4.87 11.97
C ASP A 126 17.22 3.53 11.34
N VAL A 127 18.22 2.81 10.81
CA VAL A 127 18.12 1.42 10.31
C VAL A 127 19.22 0.62 11.03
N PRO A 128 18.93 0.13 12.26
CA PRO A 128 19.94 -0.55 13.08
C PRO A 128 20.46 -1.85 12.49
N ASP A 129 19.61 -2.58 11.81
CA ASP A 129 19.92 -3.84 11.13
C ASP A 129 18.92 -4.11 9.98
N LYS A 130 19.17 -5.13 9.16
CA LYS A 130 18.34 -5.51 8.01
C LYS A 130 16.86 -5.83 8.33
N ASN A 131 16.55 -6.07 9.60
CA ASN A 131 15.23 -6.49 10.04
C ASN A 131 14.55 -5.45 10.95
N SER A 132 15.24 -4.35 11.27
CA SER A 132 14.77 -3.36 12.24
C SER A 132 14.82 -1.96 11.68
N LEU A 133 13.75 -1.20 11.93
CA LEU A 133 13.65 0.22 11.61
C LEU A 133 13.27 1.00 12.86
N LEU A 134 13.83 2.18 13.05
CA LEU A 134 13.53 3.07 14.17
C LEU A 134 12.86 4.34 13.66
N PHE A 135 11.66 4.59 14.15
CA PHE A 135 10.83 5.73 13.77
C PHE A 135 10.61 6.69 14.94
N LEU A 136 10.43 7.95 14.60
CA LEU A 136 9.87 8.96 15.46
C LEU A 136 8.49 9.34 14.91
N LEU A 137 7.44 8.92 15.62
CA LEU A 137 6.05 9.07 15.21
C LEU A 137 5.45 10.33 15.81
N ASP A 138 4.83 11.16 15.00
CA ASP A 138 4.13 12.36 15.48
C ASP A 138 2.85 11.94 16.21
N LYS A 139 2.64 12.46 17.42
CA LYS A 139 1.47 12.13 18.22
C LYS A 139 0.25 12.95 17.76
N PRO A 140 -0.85 12.30 17.33
CA PRO A 140 -2.09 13.01 17.06
C PRO A 140 -2.57 13.66 18.36
N ASN A 141 -3.10 14.84 18.30
CA ASN A 141 -3.62 15.60 19.44
C ASN A 141 -2.58 16.15 20.45
N GLU A 142 -1.28 15.92 20.25
CA GLU A 142 -0.21 16.46 21.11
C GLU A 142 0.88 17.11 20.24
N PRO A 143 0.65 18.29 19.63
CA PRO A 143 1.58 18.94 18.72
C PRO A 143 2.99 19.08 19.32
N GLY A 144 4.00 18.67 18.56
CA GLY A 144 5.40 18.72 18.97
C GLY A 144 5.84 17.59 19.92
N LYS A 145 4.95 16.64 20.23
CA LYS A 145 5.33 15.43 20.95
C LYS A 145 5.44 14.23 20.00
N TYR A 146 6.43 13.40 20.27
CA TYR A 146 6.77 12.25 19.43
C TYR A 146 6.84 10.97 20.24
N LEU A 147 6.62 9.86 19.57
CA LEU A 147 6.80 8.51 20.11
C LEU A 147 7.91 7.81 19.33
N ALA A 148 8.95 7.35 20.03
CA ALA A 148 9.94 6.47 19.41
C ALA A 148 9.37 5.05 19.28
N CYS A 149 9.42 4.52 18.07
CA CYS A 149 8.92 3.18 17.76
C CYS A 149 9.96 2.39 16.98
N LYS A 150 10.27 1.18 17.44
CA LYS A 150 11.11 0.22 16.71
C LYS A 150 10.24 -0.86 16.11
N THR A 151 10.31 -1.04 14.80
CA THR A 151 9.72 -2.20 14.11
C THR A 151 10.76 -3.30 13.96
N LYS A 152 10.31 -4.56 13.93
CA LYS A 152 11.18 -5.70 13.66
C LYS A 152 10.45 -6.73 12.80
N ASN A 153 11.11 -7.18 11.72
CA ASN A 153 10.57 -8.17 10.77
C ASN A 153 9.19 -7.77 10.20
N THR A 154 8.99 -6.48 9.96
CA THR A 154 7.70 -5.92 9.52
C THR A 154 7.84 -5.29 8.15
N ASN A 155 6.82 -5.47 7.31
CA ASN A 155 6.73 -4.77 6.04
C ASN A 155 6.19 -3.36 6.28
N VAL A 156 6.92 -2.35 5.83
CA VAL A 156 6.56 -0.95 6.04
C VAL A 156 6.45 -0.20 4.73
N HIS A 157 5.46 0.68 4.64
CA HIS A 157 5.30 1.67 3.58
C HIS A 157 5.62 3.06 4.12
N VAL A 158 6.81 3.55 3.85
CA VAL A 158 7.27 4.86 4.35
C VAL A 158 6.89 5.96 3.37
N MET A 159 6.02 6.88 3.80
CA MET A 159 5.61 8.04 2.99
C MET A 159 6.62 9.18 3.04
N ASN A 160 7.40 9.33 4.10
CA ASN A 160 8.45 10.34 4.21
C ASN A 160 9.65 9.99 3.34
N LYS A 161 9.66 10.47 2.10
CA LYS A 161 10.73 10.19 1.12
C LYS A 161 12.04 10.87 1.48
N PHE A 162 12.01 12.00 2.20
CA PHE A 162 13.21 12.68 2.67
C PHE A 162 13.97 11.85 3.71
N ALA A 163 13.25 11.22 4.64
CA ALA A 163 13.83 10.31 5.62
C ALA A 163 14.48 9.08 4.95
N LEU A 164 13.79 8.48 3.96
CA LEU A 164 14.36 7.39 3.17
C LEU A 164 15.63 7.80 2.43
N ASN A 165 15.62 8.96 1.77
CA ASN A 165 16.79 9.43 1.02
C ASN A 165 17.99 9.71 1.95
N ARG A 166 17.74 10.30 3.13
CA ARG A 166 18.77 10.57 4.14
C ARG A 166 19.48 9.29 4.61
N LEU A 167 18.76 8.18 4.69
CA LEU A 167 19.27 6.91 5.17
C LEU A 167 19.56 5.89 4.06
N ALA A 168 19.54 6.32 2.80
CA ALA A 168 19.70 5.43 1.65
C ALA A 168 21.00 4.60 1.71
N ASP A 169 22.13 5.24 1.99
CA ASP A 169 23.43 4.57 2.05
C ASP A 169 23.44 3.53 3.18
N LYS A 170 22.91 3.85 4.36
CA LYS A 170 22.82 2.93 5.48
C LYS A 170 21.89 1.75 5.19
N ILE A 171 20.77 1.99 4.50
CA ILE A 171 19.86 0.91 4.07
C ILE A 171 20.60 -0.05 3.14
N ILE A 172 21.36 0.49 2.18
CA ILE A 172 22.17 -0.32 1.25
C ILE A 172 23.24 -1.11 2.01
N GLU A 173 23.96 -0.45 2.93
CA GLU A 173 25.01 -1.08 3.73
C GLU A 173 24.47 -2.29 4.53
N VAL A 174 23.40 -2.12 5.29
CA VAL A 174 22.85 -3.21 6.13
C VAL A 174 22.24 -4.35 5.33
N HIS A 175 21.89 -4.13 4.05
CA HIS A 175 21.34 -5.17 3.19
C HIS A 175 22.38 -5.88 2.31
N ASN A 176 23.57 -5.32 2.14
CA ASN A 176 24.64 -5.89 1.33
C ASN A 176 25.64 -6.75 2.15
N VAL A 177 25.41 -6.97 3.42
CA VAL A 177 26.22 -7.81 4.31
C VAL A 177 25.70 -9.24 4.37
#